data_459145b96ac1968aa56e410f7519b317
#
_entry.id   459145b96ac1968aa56e410f7519b317
#
_cell.length_a   1.000
_cell.length_b   1.000
_cell.length_c   1.000
_cell.angle_alpha   90.00
_cell.angle_beta   90.00
_cell.angle_gamma   90.00
#
_symmetry.space_group_name_H-M   'P 1'
#
loop_
_entity.id
_entity.type
_entity.pdbx_description
1 polymer ?
#
loop_
_entity_poly.entity_id
_entity_poly.type
_entity_poly.pdbx_seq_one_letter_code
_entity_poly.pdbx_strand_id
1 'polypeptide(L)'
;MLNTILSKRTALPVGLLALALVLPSCGSSEYKKYADNQAKQVASILRENGCMECHSATAPLPFYGKLPLIGPTVKADMREGTRYLDLTAMLDALDNGKLVSESDLAKVEDAALSGSM
;
A
#
# COMPACT_ATOMS: atom_id res chain seq x y z
N MET A 1 5.59 -28.00 -73.45
CA MET A 1 6.12 -28.61 -72.20
C MET A 1 6.09 -27.56 -71.15
N LEU A 2 5.03 -27.47 -70.40
CA LEU A 2 4.88 -26.42 -69.44
C LEU A 2 4.34 -27.03 -68.15
N ASN A 3 5.16 -26.89 -67.09
CA ASN A 3 5.04 -27.45 -65.79
C ASN A 3 3.89 -26.94 -64.97
N THR A 4 3.16 -27.84 -64.43
CA THR A 4 2.20 -27.67 -63.39
C THR A 4 2.95 -27.62 -62.04
N ILE A 5 3.11 -26.45 -61.43
CA ILE A 5 3.55 -26.33 -60.08
C ILE A 5 2.30 -26.21 -59.22
N LEU A 6 2.00 -27.32 -58.58
CA LEU A 6 0.89 -27.50 -57.67
C LEU A 6 1.20 -26.75 -56.34
N SER A 7 0.52 -25.64 -56.15
CA SER A 7 0.53 -24.90 -54.89
C SER A 7 -0.13 -25.72 -53.78
N LYS A 8 0.66 -26.33 -52.93
CA LYS A 8 0.19 -26.90 -51.66
C LYS A 8 -0.14 -25.77 -50.72
N ARG A 9 -1.40 -25.36 -50.69
CA ARG A 9 -1.96 -24.55 -49.63
C ARG A 9 -2.01 -25.41 -48.36
N THR A 10 -1.06 -25.24 -47.48
CA THR A 10 -1.13 -25.78 -46.13
C THR A 10 -2.23 -25.01 -45.37
N ALA A 11 -3.35 -25.65 -45.22
CA ALA A 11 -4.40 -25.18 -44.33
C ALA A 11 -3.87 -25.31 -42.91
N LEU A 12 -3.48 -24.19 -42.30
CA LEU A 12 -3.26 -24.15 -40.88
C LEU A 12 -4.59 -24.48 -40.16
N PRO A 13 -4.58 -25.35 -39.18
CA PRO A 13 -5.80 -25.69 -38.45
C PRO A 13 -6.30 -24.46 -37.67
N VAL A 14 -7.46 -23.96 -38.02
CA VAL A 14 -8.18 -22.88 -37.36
C VAL A 14 -8.41 -23.16 -35.85
N GLY A 15 -8.22 -24.39 -35.41
CA GLY A 15 -8.35 -24.80 -34.00
C GLY A 15 -7.26 -24.27 -33.06
N LEU A 16 -6.08 -23.86 -33.57
CA LEU A 16 -5.01 -23.34 -32.70
C LEU A 16 -5.17 -21.88 -32.31
N LEU A 17 -5.98 -21.11 -33.04
CA LEU A 17 -6.21 -19.69 -32.76
C LEU A 17 -7.27 -19.47 -31.69
N ALA A 18 -8.13 -20.46 -31.43
CA ALA A 18 -9.19 -20.33 -30.39
C ALA A 18 -8.68 -20.63 -28.96
N LEU A 19 -7.53 -21.28 -28.81
CA LEU A 19 -6.96 -21.63 -27.48
C LEU A 19 -6.19 -20.47 -26.84
N ALA A 20 -5.83 -19.44 -27.61
CA ALA A 20 -5.05 -18.30 -27.10
C ALA A 20 -5.92 -17.21 -26.42
N LEU A 21 -7.25 -17.31 -26.48
CA LEU A 21 -8.16 -16.28 -25.94
C LEU A 21 -8.81 -16.64 -24.60
N VAL A 22 -8.49 -17.80 -24.05
CA VAL A 22 -8.94 -18.20 -22.70
C VAL A 22 -7.73 -18.28 -21.78
N LEU A 23 -6.96 -17.20 -21.71
CA LEU A 23 -6.16 -16.99 -20.51
C LEU A 23 -7.14 -16.52 -19.44
N PRO A 24 -7.38 -17.30 -18.38
CA PRO A 24 -8.13 -16.78 -17.25
C PRO A 24 -7.40 -15.55 -16.76
N SER A 25 -8.07 -14.42 -16.70
CA SER A 25 -7.61 -13.22 -15.98
C SER A 25 -7.62 -13.58 -14.50
N CYS A 26 -6.73 -14.50 -14.18
CA CYS A 26 -6.51 -15.05 -12.85
C CYS A 26 -5.78 -13.99 -12.05
N GLY A 27 -6.43 -13.35 -11.10
CA GLY A 27 -5.73 -12.69 -10.04
C GLY A 27 -6.19 -11.32 -9.60
N SER A 28 -6.95 -10.54 -10.40
CA SER A 28 -7.21 -9.15 -10.00
C SER A 28 -8.14 -9.01 -8.78
N SER A 29 -9.15 -9.83 -8.63
CA SER A 29 -10.10 -9.72 -7.52
C SER A 29 -9.57 -10.32 -6.22
N GLU A 30 -8.86 -11.42 -6.31
CA GLU A 30 -8.30 -12.12 -5.14
C GLU A 30 -7.09 -11.37 -4.58
N TYR A 31 -6.23 -10.87 -5.46
CA TYR A 31 -5.12 -9.99 -5.07
C TYR A 31 -5.61 -8.70 -4.41
N LYS A 32 -6.65 -8.07 -4.95
CA LYS A 32 -7.26 -6.87 -4.37
C LYS A 32 -7.80 -7.14 -2.96
N LYS A 33 -8.53 -8.23 -2.78
CA LYS A 33 -9.06 -8.64 -1.47
C LYS A 33 -7.95 -8.90 -0.46
N TYR A 34 -6.84 -9.50 -0.89
CA TYR A 34 -5.67 -9.74 -0.05
C TYR A 34 -5.01 -8.42 0.36
N ALA A 35 -4.77 -7.53 -0.60
CA ALA A 35 -4.21 -6.20 -0.35
C ALA A 35 -5.10 -5.35 0.59
N ASP A 36 -6.42 -5.36 0.39
CA ASP A 36 -7.37 -4.66 1.26
C ASP A 36 -7.34 -5.19 2.70
N ASN A 37 -7.18 -6.50 2.89
CA ASN A 37 -7.06 -7.10 4.22
C ASN A 37 -5.75 -6.70 4.91
N GLN A 38 -4.63 -6.66 4.18
CA GLN A 38 -3.35 -6.20 4.74
C GLN A 38 -3.39 -4.71 5.11
N ALA A 39 -3.96 -3.87 4.26
CA ALA A 39 -4.12 -2.44 4.53
C ALA A 39 -4.91 -2.21 5.84
N LYS A 40 -6.00 -2.94 6.05
CA LYS A 40 -6.80 -2.88 7.28
C LYS A 40 -6.03 -3.36 8.51
N GLN A 41 -5.21 -4.39 8.37
CA GLN A 41 -4.37 -4.87 9.46
C GLN A 41 -3.31 -3.82 9.86
N VAL A 42 -2.65 -3.21 8.89
CA VAL A 42 -1.68 -2.13 9.14
C VAL A 42 -2.36 -0.95 9.82
N ALA A 43 -3.50 -0.51 9.33
CA ALA A 43 -4.27 0.58 9.92
C ALA A 43 -4.68 0.28 11.37
N SER A 44 -5.12 -0.95 11.66
CA SER A 44 -5.45 -1.41 13.02
C SER A 44 -4.25 -1.35 13.95
N ILE A 45 -3.11 -1.90 13.51
CA ILE A 45 -1.87 -1.90 14.29
C ILE A 45 -1.43 -0.47 14.63
N LEU A 46 -1.44 0.45 13.67
CA LEU A 46 -1.05 1.84 13.88
C LEU A 46 -1.96 2.55 14.87
N ARG A 47 -3.27 2.26 14.88
CA ARG A 47 -4.22 2.83 15.82
C ARG A 47 -4.09 2.24 17.22
N GLU A 48 -4.02 0.91 17.32
CA GLU A 48 -4.01 0.18 18.58
C GLU A 48 -2.73 0.42 19.40
N ASN A 49 -1.62 0.70 18.72
CA ASN A 49 -0.34 0.98 19.38
C ASN A 49 -0.10 2.46 19.67
N GLY A 50 -1.10 3.33 19.50
CA GLY A 50 -1.00 4.74 19.85
C GLY A 50 -0.08 5.57 18.95
N CYS A 51 0.32 5.05 17.79
CA CYS A 51 1.22 5.76 16.87
C CYS A 51 0.67 7.13 16.45
N MET A 52 -0.66 7.24 16.41
CA MET A 52 -1.36 8.48 16.06
C MET A 52 -1.16 9.61 17.09
N GLU A 53 -0.78 9.31 18.33
CA GLU A 53 -0.60 10.34 19.36
C GLU A 53 0.54 11.30 19.01
N CYS A 54 1.61 10.79 18.39
CA CYS A 54 2.76 11.60 18.00
C CYS A 54 2.85 11.83 16.46
N HIS A 55 2.22 10.96 15.66
CA HIS A 55 2.30 10.99 14.21
C HIS A 55 1.02 11.46 13.52
N SER A 56 0.24 12.31 14.16
CA SER A 56 -0.94 12.94 13.54
C SER A 56 -1.01 14.42 13.84
N ALA A 57 -1.20 15.22 12.78
CA ALA A 57 -1.41 16.66 12.92
C ALA A 57 -2.72 17.02 13.65
N THR A 58 -3.66 16.08 13.73
CA THR A 58 -4.97 16.27 14.35
C THR A 58 -5.08 15.62 15.74
N ALA A 59 -4.03 14.96 16.22
CA ALA A 59 -4.03 14.32 17.52
C ALA A 59 -4.17 15.35 18.66
N PRO A 60 -5.08 15.12 19.62
CA PRO A 60 -5.19 15.99 20.77
C PRO A 60 -3.96 15.83 21.67
N LEU A 61 -3.51 16.94 22.27
CA LEU A 61 -2.42 16.88 23.23
C LEU A 61 -2.84 16.00 24.42
N PRO A 62 -2.09 14.93 24.74
CA PRO A 62 -2.40 14.06 25.84
C PRO A 62 -2.32 14.82 27.20
N PHE A 63 -2.96 14.28 28.23
CA PHE A 63 -3.05 14.98 29.52
C PHE A 63 -1.68 15.32 30.15
N TYR A 64 -0.71 14.39 30.00
CA TYR A 64 0.66 14.59 30.47
C TYR A 64 1.41 15.69 29.70
N GLY A 65 1.04 15.94 28.44
CA GLY A 65 1.55 17.04 27.64
C GLY A 65 1.09 18.45 28.13
N LYS A 66 0.19 18.49 29.11
CA LYS A 66 -0.25 19.72 29.78
C LYS A 66 0.55 20.02 31.05
N LEU A 67 1.38 19.08 31.50
CA LEU A 67 2.18 19.24 32.72
C LEU A 67 3.36 20.18 32.47
N PRO A 68 3.69 21.06 33.44
CA PRO A 68 4.69 22.12 33.23
C PRO A 68 6.11 21.61 32.93
N LEU A 69 6.50 20.47 33.49
CA LEU A 69 7.85 19.95 33.34
C LEU A 69 8.08 19.14 32.08
N ILE A 70 7.08 18.32 31.66
CA ILE A 70 7.21 17.39 30.54
C ILE A 70 6.45 17.86 29.30
N GLY A 71 5.46 18.73 29.46
CA GLY A 71 4.63 19.22 28.37
C GLY A 71 5.39 19.83 27.20
N PRO A 72 6.42 20.65 27.41
CA PRO A 72 7.23 21.19 26.33
C PRO A 72 7.93 20.10 25.49
N THR A 73 8.47 19.06 26.14
CA THR A 73 9.10 17.91 25.47
C THR A 73 8.08 17.14 24.65
N VAL A 74 6.94 16.76 25.25
CA VAL A 74 5.87 16.05 24.55
C VAL A 74 5.40 16.80 23.30
N LYS A 75 5.23 18.13 23.39
CA LYS A 75 4.86 18.96 22.24
C LYS A 75 5.94 19.01 21.16
N ALA A 76 7.22 18.96 21.56
CA ALA A 76 8.33 18.91 20.62
C ALA A 76 8.35 17.57 19.88
N ASP A 77 8.19 16.46 20.62
CA ASP A 77 8.17 15.11 20.06
C ASP A 77 6.99 14.90 19.10
N MET A 78 5.79 15.36 19.46
CA MET A 78 4.62 15.32 18.58
C MET A 78 4.84 16.11 17.29
N ARG A 79 5.47 17.28 17.35
CA ARG A 79 5.79 18.07 16.15
C ARG A 79 6.84 17.37 15.28
N GLU A 80 7.84 16.80 15.89
CA GLU A 80 8.91 16.08 15.17
C GLU A 80 8.35 14.82 14.53
N GLY A 81 7.57 14.02 15.25
CA GLY A 81 6.89 12.83 14.74
C GLY A 81 6.02 13.13 13.54
N THR A 82 5.14 14.15 13.67
CA THR A 82 4.26 14.57 12.56
C THR A 82 5.05 15.12 11.37
N ARG A 83 6.15 15.82 11.60
CA ARG A 83 7.02 16.33 10.53
C ARG A 83 7.74 15.21 9.79
N TYR A 84 8.16 14.17 10.50
CA TYR A 84 8.80 13.01 9.91
C TYR A 84 7.80 12.19 9.08
N LEU A 85 6.65 11.88 9.66
CA LEU A 85 5.58 11.11 9.03
C LEU A 85 4.23 11.51 9.62
N ASP A 86 3.33 12.05 8.80
CA ASP A 86 1.94 12.27 9.18
C ASP A 86 1.09 11.06 8.79
N LEU A 87 0.72 10.25 9.77
CA LEU A 87 -0.10 9.06 9.59
C LEU A 87 -1.56 9.37 9.23
N THR A 88 -2.03 10.61 9.39
CA THR A 88 -3.43 10.98 9.09
C THR A 88 -3.76 10.69 7.63
N ALA A 89 -2.91 11.17 6.71
CA ALA A 89 -3.10 10.95 5.27
C ALA A 89 -2.90 9.48 4.88
N MET A 90 -1.93 8.80 5.51
CA MET A 90 -1.68 7.37 5.27
C MET A 90 -2.88 6.51 5.69
N LEU A 91 -3.44 6.75 6.87
CA LEU A 91 -4.61 6.00 7.35
C LEU A 91 -5.86 6.28 6.51
N ASP A 92 -6.08 7.53 6.08
CA ASP A 92 -7.16 7.85 5.15
C ASP A 92 -7.02 7.07 3.83
N ALA A 93 -5.80 6.96 3.31
CA ALA A 93 -5.55 6.17 2.10
C ALA A 93 -5.83 4.68 2.32
N LEU A 94 -5.33 4.10 3.43
CA LEU A 94 -5.56 2.68 3.78
C LEU A 94 -7.04 2.36 3.97
N ASP A 95 -7.78 3.22 4.69
CA ASP A 95 -9.21 3.03 4.95
C ASP A 95 -10.06 3.09 3.68
N ASN A 96 -9.65 3.91 2.73
CA ASN A 96 -10.35 4.08 1.46
C ASN A 96 -9.82 3.21 0.32
N GLY A 97 -8.92 2.27 0.59
CA GLY A 97 -8.31 1.40 -0.41
C GLY A 97 -7.52 2.16 -1.48
N LYS A 98 -6.99 3.32 -1.13
CA LYS A 98 -6.11 4.13 -1.98
C LYS A 98 -4.66 3.70 -1.81
N LEU A 99 -3.84 4.03 -2.79
CA LEU A 99 -2.39 3.80 -2.69
C LEU A 99 -1.77 4.74 -1.65
N VAL A 100 -0.95 4.17 -0.78
CA VAL A 100 -0.11 4.93 0.14
C VAL A 100 1.15 5.38 -0.60
N SER A 101 1.68 6.54 -0.24
CA SER A 101 2.94 7.06 -0.78
C SER A 101 4.10 6.09 -0.49
N GLU A 102 4.91 5.79 -1.49
CA GLU A 102 6.11 4.96 -1.34
C GLU A 102 7.09 5.56 -0.32
N SER A 103 7.20 6.89 -0.29
CA SER A 103 8.05 7.58 0.68
C SER A 103 7.58 7.40 2.11
N ASP A 104 6.27 7.34 2.36
CA ASP A 104 5.71 7.13 3.69
C ASP A 104 5.85 5.68 4.12
N LEU A 105 5.67 4.73 3.20
CA LEU A 105 5.95 3.32 3.44
C LEU A 105 7.42 3.08 3.79
N ALA A 106 8.35 3.71 3.07
CA ALA A 106 9.78 3.61 3.35
C ALA A 106 10.15 4.17 4.73
N LYS A 107 9.51 5.26 5.17
CA LYS A 107 9.72 5.81 6.53
C LYS A 107 9.22 4.88 7.61
N VAL A 108 8.06 4.24 7.41
CA VAL A 108 7.53 3.24 8.36
C VAL A 108 8.47 2.03 8.45
N GLU A 109 8.95 1.55 7.31
CA GLU A 109 9.90 0.44 7.24
C GLU A 109 11.20 0.78 7.95
N ASP A 110 11.79 1.95 7.66
CA ASP A 110 13.03 2.41 8.29
C ASP A 110 12.86 2.52 9.81
N ALA A 111 11.79 3.12 10.30
CA ALA A 111 11.51 3.23 11.71
C ALA A 111 11.33 1.86 12.38
N ALA A 112 10.66 0.92 11.73
CA ALA A 112 10.45 -0.43 12.24
C ALA A 112 11.76 -1.23 12.30
N LEU A 113 12.63 -1.11 11.29
CA LEU A 113 13.89 -1.84 11.20
C LEU A 113 14.98 -1.24 12.11
N SER A 114 15.03 0.08 12.23
CA SER A 114 16.02 0.78 13.06
C SER A 114 15.69 0.80 14.54
N GLY A 115 14.43 0.54 14.90
CA GLY A 115 13.95 0.66 16.27
C GLY A 115 13.99 2.11 16.79
N SER A 116 13.90 3.08 15.87
CA SER A 116 14.06 4.51 16.18
C SER A 116 12.75 5.20 16.57
N MET A 117 11.77 4.45 17.03
CA MET A 117 10.50 4.98 17.57
C MET A 117 10.52 5.09 19.08
#